data_9e212e8309f5fcc243a9c2edd72d58d9
#
_entry.id   9e212e8309f5fcc243a9c2edd72d58d9
#
_cell.length_a   1.000
_cell.length_b   1.000
_cell.length_c   1.000
_cell.angle_alpha   90.00
_cell.angle_beta   90.00
_cell.angle_gamma   90.00
#
_symmetry.space_group_name_H-M   'P 1'
#
loop_
_entity.id
_entity.type
_entity.pdbx_description
1 polymer ?
#
loop_
_entity_poly.entity_id
_entity_poly.type
_entity_poly.pdbx_seq_one_letter_code
_entity_poly.pdbx_strand_id
1 'polypeptide(L)'
;MKRFLLLLACALMMSALASAEALPGAAAANADEGVPQIDFDLLTPDNPLATPVAIDPIDKPTPTPEPTPKFVYETYENTAMGVSFSIPYTWLLNPNTNQDTTIQFVEPKSEMMEPDGYQTRLTIEKYNMGLAQTASDARSRLESTLEELAASFTTFTPGEIASGSFGTGNGYYCYYKADYNDGTKTYEMNGRVIIVAHEKALYQIRLTTPRNW
;
A
#
# COMPACT_ATOMS: atom_id res chain seq x y z
N MET A 1 6.30 -29.74 -17.70
CA MET A 1 6.76 -28.56 -16.98
C MET A 1 5.51 -27.76 -16.61
N LYS A 2 5.14 -27.77 -15.33
CA LYS A 2 3.98 -27.00 -14.83
C LYS A 2 4.40 -25.52 -14.85
N ARG A 3 3.73 -24.72 -15.66
CA ARG A 3 3.94 -23.29 -15.76
C ARG A 3 3.56 -22.68 -14.43
N PHE A 4 4.55 -22.09 -13.78
CA PHE A 4 4.40 -21.43 -12.52
C PHE A 4 3.93 -20.00 -12.79
N LEU A 5 2.66 -19.73 -12.55
CA LEU A 5 2.07 -18.40 -12.62
C LEU A 5 2.17 -17.83 -11.20
N LEU A 6 3.21 -17.05 -10.90
CA LEU A 6 3.23 -16.20 -9.73
C LEU A 6 2.25 -15.05 -10.04
N LEU A 7 0.97 -15.28 -9.77
CA LEU A 7 -0.03 -14.22 -9.76
C LEU A 7 0.30 -13.31 -8.57
N LEU A 8 1.31 -12.47 -8.75
CA LEU A 8 1.50 -11.33 -7.91
C LEU A 8 0.37 -10.35 -8.32
N ALA A 9 -0.83 -10.59 -7.81
CA ALA A 9 -1.82 -9.55 -7.75
C ALA A 9 -1.18 -8.48 -6.85
N CYS A 10 -0.38 -7.60 -7.45
CA CYS A 10 -0.07 -6.31 -6.88
C CYS A 10 -1.39 -5.53 -6.85
N ALA A 11 -2.32 -6.00 -6.03
CA ALA A 11 -3.17 -5.11 -5.30
C ALA A 11 -2.21 -4.31 -4.41
N LEU A 12 -1.37 -3.49 -5.02
CA LEU A 12 -0.83 -2.28 -4.45
C LEU A 12 -2.04 -1.38 -4.22
N MET A 13 -2.97 -1.90 -3.41
CA MET A 13 -3.91 -1.06 -2.73
C MET A 13 -3.04 -0.13 -1.92
N MET A 14 -2.87 1.07 -2.43
CA MET A 14 -2.60 2.20 -1.60
C MET A 14 -3.76 2.30 -0.62
N SER A 15 -3.67 1.54 0.46
CA SER A 15 -4.40 1.86 1.66
C SER A 15 -3.78 3.17 2.10
N ALA A 16 -4.44 4.28 1.74
CA ALA A 16 -4.22 5.52 2.43
C ALA A 16 -4.26 5.17 3.92
N LEU A 17 -3.16 5.36 4.59
CA LEU A 17 -3.09 5.34 6.05
C LEU A 17 -3.99 6.48 6.53
N ALA A 18 -5.26 6.18 6.71
CA ALA A 18 -6.08 6.93 7.64
C ALA A 18 -5.52 6.57 9.01
N SER A 19 -4.62 7.39 9.52
CA SER A 19 -4.24 7.38 10.92
C SER A 19 -5.50 7.69 11.72
N ALA A 20 -6.15 6.66 12.21
CA ALA A 20 -7.12 6.80 13.27
C ALA A 20 -6.32 7.13 14.54
N GLU A 21 -6.20 8.42 14.84
CA GLU A 21 -5.81 8.87 16.16
C GLU A 21 -6.84 8.33 17.15
N ALA A 22 -6.43 7.37 17.95
CA ALA A 22 -7.19 6.92 19.09
C ALA A 22 -7.27 8.07 20.08
N LEU A 23 -8.47 8.62 20.25
CA LEU A 23 -8.79 9.54 21.33
C LEU A 23 -8.60 8.83 22.68
N PRO A 24 -7.78 9.35 23.59
CA PRO A 24 -7.68 8.82 24.93
C PRO A 24 -8.89 9.29 25.77
N GLY A 25 -9.54 8.35 26.43
CA GLY A 25 -10.32 8.62 27.64
C GLY A 25 -11.82 8.76 27.44
N ALA A 26 -12.51 7.63 27.34
CA ALA A 26 -13.88 7.54 27.86
C ALA A 26 -13.80 6.83 29.22
N ALA A 27 -13.71 7.64 30.27
CA ALA A 27 -13.97 7.19 31.61
C ALA A 27 -15.42 6.67 31.70
N ALA A 28 -15.58 5.47 32.24
CA ALA A 28 -16.90 4.93 32.55
C ALA A 28 -17.62 5.87 33.55
N ALA A 29 -18.58 6.62 33.07
CA ALA A 29 -19.54 7.30 33.92
C ALA A 29 -20.65 6.32 34.25
N ASN A 30 -20.82 6.05 35.55
CA ASN A 30 -21.94 5.31 36.10
C ASN A 30 -23.25 5.97 35.68
N ALA A 31 -24.03 5.27 34.89
CA ALA A 31 -25.39 5.65 34.56
C ALA A 31 -26.31 5.16 35.68
N ASP A 32 -26.57 6.03 36.64
CA ASP A 32 -27.79 5.97 37.47
C ASP A 32 -28.31 7.41 37.62
N GLU A 33 -28.76 7.95 36.51
CA GLU A 33 -29.64 9.14 36.54
C GLU A 33 -30.90 8.81 35.75
N GLY A 34 -32.01 8.86 36.50
CA GLY A 34 -33.30 8.39 36.14
C GLY A 34 -33.79 8.78 34.75
N VAL A 35 -34.38 7.79 34.10
CA VAL A 35 -35.19 8.00 32.89
C VAL A 35 -36.16 9.12 33.14
N PRO A 36 -36.15 10.22 32.36
CA PRO A 36 -37.15 11.27 32.53
C PRO A 36 -38.52 10.66 32.29
N GLN A 37 -39.33 10.64 33.36
CA GLN A 37 -40.74 10.26 33.23
C GLN A 37 -41.43 11.37 32.39
N ILE A 38 -41.92 10.95 31.25
CA ILE A 38 -42.77 11.80 30.42
C ILE A 38 -44.09 11.88 31.15
N ASP A 39 -44.41 13.06 31.69
CA ASP A 39 -45.69 13.34 32.31
C ASP A 39 -46.79 13.48 31.22
N PHE A 40 -47.59 12.45 31.06
CA PHE A 40 -48.66 12.40 30.07
C PHE A 40 -49.86 13.29 30.44
N ASP A 41 -49.90 13.86 31.64
CA ASP A 41 -50.99 14.75 32.07
C ASP A 41 -50.91 16.15 31.42
N LEU A 42 -49.83 16.48 30.69
CA LEU A 42 -49.70 17.70 29.92
C LEU A 42 -50.45 17.65 28.56
N LEU A 43 -51.03 16.52 28.20
CA LEU A 43 -51.89 16.40 27.00
C LEU A 43 -53.33 16.72 27.35
N THR A 44 -53.61 17.96 27.74
CA THR A 44 -54.98 18.41 27.91
C THR A 44 -55.61 18.69 26.55
N PRO A 45 -56.95 18.46 26.41
CA PRO A 45 -57.65 18.68 25.13
C PRO A 45 -57.60 20.14 24.63
N ASP A 46 -57.18 21.08 25.49
CA ASP A 46 -57.13 22.52 25.19
C ASP A 46 -55.77 22.98 24.65
N ASN A 47 -54.79 22.06 24.48
CA ASN A 47 -53.56 22.40 23.82
C ASN A 47 -53.55 21.83 22.41
N PRO A 48 -53.98 22.58 21.38
CA PRO A 48 -54.01 22.08 20.03
C PRO A 48 -52.57 21.73 19.66
N LEU A 49 -52.35 20.44 19.37
CA LEU A 49 -51.10 19.92 18.81
C LEU A 49 -50.61 20.92 17.77
N ALA A 50 -49.43 21.48 18.01
CA ALA A 50 -48.78 22.34 17.05
C ALA A 50 -48.79 21.65 15.70
N THR A 51 -49.27 22.35 14.70
CA THR A 51 -49.30 21.84 13.33
C THR A 51 -47.98 21.13 13.03
N PRO A 52 -47.98 19.87 12.58
CA PRO A 52 -46.75 19.17 12.32
C PRO A 52 -45.93 20.01 11.32
N VAL A 53 -44.76 20.47 11.78
CA VAL A 53 -43.83 21.17 10.92
C VAL A 53 -43.47 20.12 9.86
N ALA A 54 -43.77 20.43 8.60
CA ALA A 54 -43.32 19.60 7.49
C ALA A 54 -41.79 19.51 7.56
N ILE A 55 -41.28 18.36 7.99
CA ILE A 55 -39.86 18.10 7.94
C ILE A 55 -39.57 17.92 6.46
N ASP A 56 -38.86 18.86 5.86
CA ASP A 56 -38.35 18.69 4.51
C ASP A 56 -37.65 17.32 4.43
N PRO A 57 -37.93 16.52 3.40
CA PRO A 57 -37.29 15.25 3.25
C PRO A 57 -35.77 15.46 3.28
N ILE A 58 -35.12 14.85 4.26
CA ILE A 58 -33.65 14.87 4.38
C ILE A 58 -33.13 14.43 3.02
N ASP A 59 -32.52 15.35 2.28
CA ASP A 59 -31.91 15.06 1.01
C ASP A 59 -30.98 13.85 1.21
N LYS A 60 -31.33 12.74 0.56
CA LYS A 60 -30.43 11.58 0.58
C LYS A 60 -29.05 12.07 0.15
N PRO A 61 -28.01 11.81 0.96
CA PRO A 61 -26.68 12.21 0.56
C PRO A 61 -26.41 11.67 -0.85
N THR A 62 -26.12 12.56 -1.77
CA THR A 62 -25.69 12.17 -3.12
C THR A 62 -24.53 11.22 -2.94
N PRO A 63 -24.57 9.99 -3.52
CA PRO A 63 -23.46 9.06 -3.38
C PRO A 63 -22.19 9.76 -3.83
N THR A 64 -21.20 9.82 -2.95
CA THR A 64 -19.87 10.32 -3.29
C THR A 64 -19.37 9.48 -4.45
N PRO A 65 -18.99 10.08 -5.59
CA PRO A 65 -18.48 9.30 -6.72
C PRO A 65 -17.29 8.47 -6.24
N GLU A 66 -17.30 7.18 -6.58
CA GLU A 66 -16.15 6.31 -6.31
C GLU A 66 -14.90 6.94 -6.96
N PRO A 67 -13.78 7.00 -6.24
CA PRO A 67 -12.56 7.57 -6.79
C PRO A 67 -12.16 6.77 -8.04
N THR A 68 -12.07 7.44 -9.17
CA THR A 68 -11.58 6.83 -10.41
C THR A 68 -10.14 6.35 -10.16
N PRO A 69 -9.80 5.09 -10.46
CA PRO A 69 -8.45 4.61 -10.28
C PRO A 69 -7.48 5.48 -11.09
N LYS A 70 -6.40 5.92 -10.45
CA LYS A 70 -5.37 6.79 -11.05
C LYS A 70 -4.71 6.12 -12.27
N PHE A 71 -4.67 4.77 -12.28
CA PHE A 71 -3.99 4.01 -13.31
C PHE A 71 -4.90 2.93 -13.92
N VAL A 72 -4.72 2.72 -15.22
CA VAL A 72 -5.17 1.51 -15.90
C VAL A 72 -4.02 0.52 -15.85
N TYR A 73 -4.30 -0.71 -15.45
CA TYR A 73 -3.29 -1.76 -15.29
C TYR A 73 -3.34 -2.74 -16.44
N GLU A 74 -2.18 -3.25 -16.82
CA GLU A 74 -2.02 -4.39 -17.73
C GLU A 74 -1.23 -5.51 -17.05
N THR A 75 -1.36 -6.74 -17.55
CA THR A 75 -0.58 -7.86 -17.05
C THR A 75 0.74 -7.94 -17.81
N TYR A 76 1.84 -7.90 -17.06
CA TYR A 76 3.17 -8.19 -17.58
C TYR A 76 3.57 -9.60 -17.19
N GLU A 77 4.11 -10.35 -18.16
CA GLU A 77 4.62 -11.71 -17.96
C GLU A 77 6.08 -11.81 -18.42
N ASN A 78 6.93 -12.41 -17.56
CA ASN A 78 8.28 -12.75 -17.91
C ASN A 78 8.54 -14.21 -17.61
N THR A 79 8.59 -15.03 -18.67
CA THR A 79 8.74 -16.49 -18.56
C THR A 79 10.14 -16.92 -18.10
N ALA A 80 11.19 -16.15 -18.39
CA ALA A 80 12.56 -16.44 -17.94
C ALA A 80 12.68 -16.28 -16.42
N MET A 81 12.10 -15.25 -15.88
CA MET A 81 12.01 -15.07 -14.43
C MET A 81 10.90 -15.93 -13.78
N GLY A 82 9.89 -16.33 -14.53
CA GLY A 82 8.73 -17.06 -14.01
C GLY A 82 7.79 -16.17 -13.20
N VAL A 83 7.65 -14.90 -13.56
CA VAL A 83 6.80 -13.91 -12.87
C VAL A 83 5.71 -13.39 -13.79
N SER A 84 4.56 -13.08 -13.18
CA SER A 84 3.45 -12.38 -13.82
C SER A 84 2.84 -11.43 -12.78
N PHE A 85 2.61 -10.18 -13.15
CA PHE A 85 2.06 -9.15 -12.26
C PHE A 85 1.37 -8.05 -13.05
N SER A 86 0.51 -7.27 -12.37
CA SER A 86 -0.13 -6.11 -12.96
C SER A 86 0.73 -4.87 -12.76
N ILE A 87 0.89 -4.08 -13.83
CA ILE A 87 1.66 -2.83 -13.86
C ILE A 87 0.81 -1.73 -14.53
N PRO A 88 0.90 -0.45 -14.16
CA PRO A 88 0.29 0.61 -14.96
C PRO A 88 0.78 0.55 -16.40
N TYR A 89 -0.14 0.52 -17.36
CA TYR A 89 0.19 0.30 -18.78
C TYR A 89 1.12 1.36 -19.37
N THR A 90 1.18 2.55 -18.73
CA THR A 90 2.03 3.67 -19.14
C THR A 90 3.48 3.54 -18.66
N TRP A 91 3.74 2.67 -17.69
CA TRP A 91 5.08 2.54 -17.12
C TRP A 91 6.06 1.91 -18.10
N LEU A 92 7.26 2.44 -18.11
CA LEU A 92 8.28 2.07 -19.10
C LEU A 92 9.20 0.99 -18.56
N LEU A 93 9.29 -0.14 -19.27
CA LEU A 93 10.29 -1.16 -18.98
C LEU A 93 11.69 -0.61 -19.31
N ASN A 94 12.61 -0.72 -18.36
CA ASN A 94 14.02 -0.38 -18.58
C ASN A 94 14.70 -1.47 -19.41
N PRO A 95 15.09 -1.19 -20.68
CA PRO A 95 15.69 -2.21 -21.54
C PRO A 95 17.15 -2.57 -21.16
N ASN A 96 17.77 -1.77 -20.30
CA ASN A 96 19.17 -1.94 -19.93
C ASN A 96 19.38 -2.95 -18.77
N THR A 97 18.30 -3.56 -18.27
CA THR A 97 18.37 -4.61 -17.25
C THR A 97 18.51 -5.98 -17.90
N ASN A 98 19.19 -6.90 -17.21
CA ASN A 98 19.18 -8.32 -17.61
C ASN A 98 17.84 -8.94 -17.26
N GLN A 99 16.91 -8.97 -18.19
CA GLN A 99 15.53 -9.40 -17.97
C GLN A 99 15.36 -10.88 -17.59
N ASP A 100 16.42 -11.67 -17.60
CA ASP A 100 16.40 -13.03 -17.07
C ASP A 100 16.51 -13.06 -15.54
N THR A 101 17.04 -11.99 -14.95
CA THR A 101 17.26 -11.86 -13.51
C THR A 101 16.73 -10.59 -12.88
N THR A 102 16.52 -9.55 -13.70
CA THR A 102 16.11 -8.22 -13.19
C THR A 102 15.14 -7.55 -14.15
N ILE A 103 14.00 -7.16 -13.62
CA ILE A 103 12.99 -6.35 -14.32
C ILE A 103 12.90 -5.01 -13.60
N GLN A 104 12.90 -3.92 -14.34
CA GLN A 104 12.67 -2.59 -13.78
C GLN A 104 11.67 -1.83 -14.64
N PHE A 105 10.61 -1.35 -14.00
CA PHE A 105 9.69 -0.38 -14.57
C PHE A 105 9.87 0.98 -13.92
N VAL A 106 9.68 2.02 -14.71
CA VAL A 106 9.75 3.41 -14.26
C VAL A 106 8.51 4.17 -14.70
N GLU A 107 8.01 5.02 -13.83
CA GLU A 107 6.95 5.96 -14.16
C GLU A 107 7.42 6.90 -15.28
N PRO A 108 6.61 7.16 -16.32
CA PRO A 108 6.99 8.11 -17.37
C PRO A 108 7.06 9.53 -16.80
N LYS A 109 8.03 10.32 -17.26
CA LYS A 109 8.23 11.70 -16.79
C LYS A 109 7.00 12.58 -16.94
N SER A 110 6.15 12.30 -17.94
CA SER A 110 4.90 13.01 -18.19
C SER A 110 3.82 12.80 -17.10
N GLU A 111 3.97 11.76 -16.27
CA GLU A 111 3.03 11.40 -15.20
C GLU A 111 3.55 11.75 -13.81
N MET A 112 4.81 12.19 -13.72
CA MET A 112 5.41 12.58 -12.45
C MET A 112 4.68 13.81 -11.87
N MET A 113 4.42 13.80 -10.58
CA MET A 113 3.81 14.93 -9.88
C MET A 113 4.69 16.19 -9.95
N GLU A 114 6.00 16.00 -9.86
CA GLU A 114 7.01 17.05 -9.98
C GLU A 114 7.94 16.69 -11.14
N PRO A 115 8.07 17.53 -12.19
CA PRO A 115 8.91 17.24 -13.37
C PRO A 115 10.37 16.92 -13.03
N ASP A 116 10.89 17.58 -11.98
CA ASP A 116 12.26 17.40 -11.46
C ASP A 116 12.28 16.55 -10.17
N GLY A 117 11.19 15.84 -9.89
CA GLY A 117 11.03 15.00 -8.71
C GLY A 117 11.73 13.64 -8.84
N TYR A 118 11.58 12.83 -7.79
CA TYR A 118 12.00 11.44 -7.83
C TYR A 118 11.03 10.61 -8.68
N GLN A 119 11.56 9.87 -9.64
CA GLN A 119 10.77 9.02 -10.52
C GLN A 119 10.42 7.70 -9.82
N THR A 120 9.13 7.38 -9.74
CA THR A 120 8.67 6.10 -9.18
C THR A 120 9.26 4.91 -9.94
N ARG A 121 9.71 3.89 -9.20
CA ARG A 121 10.35 2.70 -9.78
C ARG A 121 9.87 1.43 -9.11
N LEU A 122 9.58 0.43 -9.93
CA LEU A 122 9.39 -0.95 -9.50
C LEU A 122 10.56 -1.78 -10.03
N THR A 123 11.28 -2.45 -9.13
CA THR A 123 12.37 -3.37 -9.50
C THR A 123 12.06 -4.75 -8.95
N ILE A 124 12.19 -5.78 -9.79
CA ILE A 124 12.05 -7.18 -9.41
C ILE A 124 13.35 -7.89 -9.76
N GLU A 125 13.93 -8.54 -8.79
CA GLU A 125 15.20 -9.29 -8.93
C GLU A 125 14.98 -10.75 -8.52
N LYS A 126 15.56 -11.67 -9.28
CA LYS A 126 15.52 -13.09 -9.02
C LYS A 126 16.92 -13.61 -8.68
N TYR A 127 17.05 -14.18 -7.51
CA TYR A 127 18.28 -14.82 -7.02
C TYR A 127 18.10 -16.33 -7.06
N ASN A 128 18.84 -16.98 -7.96
CA ASN A 128 18.86 -18.45 -8.07
C ASN A 128 19.81 -19.03 -7.00
N MET A 129 19.28 -19.75 -6.04
CA MET A 129 20.03 -20.21 -4.85
C MET A 129 20.52 -21.65 -4.94
N GLY A 130 20.07 -22.40 -5.96
CA GLY A 130 20.46 -23.81 -6.14
C GLY A 130 19.74 -24.80 -5.20
N LEU A 131 19.34 -24.37 -4.01
CA LEU A 131 18.62 -25.14 -3.00
C LEU A 131 17.23 -24.56 -2.78
N ALA A 132 16.31 -25.39 -2.28
CA ALA A 132 14.97 -24.94 -1.90
C ALA A 132 15.04 -23.83 -0.84
N GLN A 133 14.29 -22.77 -1.06
CA GLN A 133 14.26 -21.60 -0.20
C GLN A 133 13.04 -21.62 0.70
N THR A 134 13.20 -21.16 1.92
CA THR A 134 12.18 -21.12 2.96
C THR A 134 11.77 -19.68 3.29
N ALA A 135 10.70 -19.53 4.07
CA ALA A 135 10.32 -18.21 4.60
C ALA A 135 11.43 -17.61 5.49
N SER A 136 12.19 -18.44 6.21
CA SER A 136 13.34 -17.97 7.00
C SER A 136 14.44 -17.36 6.13
N ASP A 137 14.72 -17.97 4.97
CA ASP A 137 15.70 -17.42 4.01
C ASP A 137 15.23 -16.08 3.44
N ALA A 138 13.92 -15.97 3.14
CA ALA A 138 13.33 -14.72 2.71
C ALA A 138 13.46 -13.63 3.77
N ARG A 139 13.27 -13.95 5.06
CA ARG A 139 13.44 -13.01 6.16
C ARG A 139 14.88 -12.52 6.27
N SER A 140 15.83 -13.46 6.30
CA SER A 140 17.25 -13.12 6.39
C SER A 140 17.72 -12.27 5.21
N ARG A 141 17.22 -12.56 4.00
CA ARG A 141 17.53 -11.73 2.82
C ARG A 141 16.90 -10.33 2.94
N LEU A 142 15.68 -10.22 3.49
CA LEU A 142 15.07 -8.92 3.71
C LEU A 142 15.90 -8.08 4.69
N GLU A 143 16.31 -8.67 5.82
CA GLU A 143 17.16 -8.00 6.82
C GLU A 143 18.44 -7.46 6.19
N SER A 144 19.17 -8.30 5.43
CA SER A 144 20.37 -7.86 4.69
C SER A 144 20.08 -6.78 3.65
N THR A 145 18.94 -6.87 2.95
CA THR A 145 18.53 -5.85 1.97
C THR A 145 18.26 -4.50 2.66
N LEU A 146 17.66 -4.50 3.85
CA LEU A 146 17.42 -3.27 4.60
C LEU A 146 18.73 -2.61 5.05
N GLU A 147 19.74 -3.41 5.44
CA GLU A 147 21.09 -2.91 5.76
C GLU A 147 21.78 -2.31 4.51
N GLU A 148 21.70 -2.99 3.36
CA GLU A 148 22.22 -2.49 2.08
C GLU A 148 21.56 -1.16 1.69
N LEU A 149 20.24 -1.05 1.88
CA LEU A 149 19.49 0.18 1.61
C LEU A 149 19.88 1.30 2.57
N ALA A 150 20.02 1.00 3.87
CA ALA A 150 20.45 1.98 4.86
C ALA A 150 21.82 2.59 4.53
N ALA A 151 22.73 1.79 3.97
CA ALA A 151 24.03 2.27 3.52
C ALA A 151 23.96 3.13 2.23
N SER A 152 22.88 3.03 1.47
CA SER A 152 22.72 3.68 0.16
C SER A 152 22.00 5.03 0.23
N PHE A 153 21.31 5.32 1.33
CA PHE A 153 20.52 6.53 1.51
C PHE A 153 21.17 7.49 2.52
N THR A 154 20.88 8.77 2.39
CA THR A 154 21.33 9.79 3.35
C THR A 154 20.66 9.63 4.70
N THR A 155 19.35 9.34 4.67
CA THR A 155 18.57 8.92 5.83
C THR A 155 17.78 7.67 5.47
N PHE A 156 17.56 6.79 6.44
CA PHE A 156 16.80 5.56 6.24
C PHE A 156 16.07 5.19 7.52
N THR A 157 14.77 5.03 7.41
CA THR A 157 13.91 4.65 8.54
C THR A 157 13.04 3.48 8.12
N PRO A 158 13.43 2.23 8.45
CA PRO A 158 12.59 1.06 8.20
C PRO A 158 11.42 1.02 9.17
N GLY A 159 10.30 0.49 8.69
CA GLY A 159 9.16 0.09 9.51
C GLY A 159 9.32 -1.32 10.06
N GLU A 160 8.23 -1.91 10.51
CA GLU A 160 8.21 -3.29 10.99
C GLU A 160 8.30 -4.29 9.83
N ILE A 161 9.03 -5.39 10.07
CA ILE A 161 9.05 -6.53 9.15
C ILE A 161 7.80 -7.36 9.41
N ALA A 162 6.98 -7.53 8.38
CA ALA A 162 5.78 -8.35 8.41
C ALA A 162 5.86 -9.50 7.41
N SER A 163 5.19 -10.61 7.73
CA SER A 163 5.05 -11.75 6.82
C SER A 163 3.83 -11.60 5.92
N GLY A 164 3.84 -12.25 4.76
CA GLY A 164 2.73 -12.25 3.83
C GLY A 164 2.83 -13.38 2.80
N SER A 165 1.72 -13.63 2.13
CA SER A 165 1.66 -14.53 0.98
C SER A 165 1.60 -13.70 -0.31
N PHE A 166 2.48 -14.04 -1.25
CA PHE A 166 2.63 -13.34 -2.52
C PHE A 166 2.51 -14.34 -3.66
N GLY A 167 1.34 -14.37 -4.28
CA GLY A 167 1.01 -15.42 -5.24
C GLY A 167 1.03 -16.80 -4.56
N THR A 168 1.91 -17.68 -5.00
CA THR A 168 2.09 -19.04 -4.43
C THR A 168 3.28 -19.13 -3.48
N GLY A 169 4.01 -18.03 -3.28
CA GLY A 169 5.15 -17.95 -2.36
C GLY A 169 4.80 -17.29 -1.04
N ASN A 170 5.55 -17.65 0.00
CA ASN A 170 5.52 -16.97 1.28
C ASN A 170 6.75 -16.08 1.41
N GLY A 171 6.59 -14.92 2.05
CA GLY A 171 7.67 -13.97 2.16
C GLY A 171 7.49 -13.00 3.29
N TYR A 172 8.41 -12.04 3.31
CA TYR A 172 8.40 -10.94 4.25
C TYR A 172 8.51 -9.62 3.51
N TYR A 173 8.00 -8.57 4.13
CA TYR A 173 8.09 -7.23 3.58
C TYR A 173 8.33 -6.20 4.67
N CYS A 174 8.87 -5.05 4.24
CA CYS A 174 9.06 -3.89 5.07
C CYS A 174 8.77 -2.63 4.26
N TYR A 175 8.06 -1.68 4.86
CA TYR A 175 7.97 -0.30 4.37
C TYR A 175 9.11 0.51 4.95
N TYR A 176 9.60 1.49 4.22
CA TYR A 176 10.63 2.40 4.73
C TYR A 176 10.43 3.82 4.22
N LYS A 177 10.99 4.77 4.94
CA LYS A 177 11.17 6.14 4.51
C LYS A 177 12.66 6.40 4.34
N ALA A 178 13.02 7.14 3.31
CA ALA A 178 14.41 7.43 3.02
C ALA A 178 14.58 8.78 2.34
N ASP A 179 15.78 9.34 2.44
CA ASP A 179 16.19 10.49 1.65
C ASP A 179 17.36 10.06 0.74
N TYR A 180 17.17 10.27 -0.55
CA TYR A 180 18.17 9.98 -1.57
C TYR A 180 18.78 11.27 -2.09
N ASN A 181 20.11 11.35 -2.10
CA ASN A 181 20.84 12.49 -2.66
C ASN A 181 21.55 12.05 -3.94
N ASP A 182 21.25 12.71 -5.06
CA ASP A 182 21.87 12.44 -6.36
C ASP A 182 23.14 13.25 -6.62
N GLY A 183 23.60 14.01 -5.62
CA GLY A 183 24.72 14.95 -5.70
C GLY A 183 24.31 16.39 -5.97
N THR A 184 23.09 16.64 -6.40
CA THR A 184 22.53 17.98 -6.69
C THR A 184 21.31 18.30 -5.86
N LYS A 185 20.46 17.31 -5.63
CA LYS A 185 19.16 17.44 -4.94
C LYS A 185 18.94 16.24 -4.01
N THR A 186 18.26 16.51 -2.90
CA THR A 186 17.77 15.47 -1.99
C THR A 186 16.29 15.21 -2.27
N TYR A 187 15.94 13.94 -2.42
CA TYR A 187 14.57 13.47 -2.67
C TYR A 187 14.07 12.71 -1.46
N GLU A 188 12.94 13.13 -0.94
CA GLU A 188 12.23 12.38 0.09
C GLU A 188 11.43 11.25 -0.56
N MET A 189 11.60 10.03 -0.06
CA MET A 189 11.02 8.84 -0.66
C MET A 189 10.31 7.96 0.36
N ASN A 190 9.29 7.27 -0.11
CA ASN A 190 8.76 6.07 0.52
C ASN A 190 9.18 4.84 -0.29
N GLY A 191 9.41 3.76 0.39
CA GLY A 191 9.70 2.51 -0.29
C GLY A 191 9.03 1.32 0.37
N ARG A 192 8.91 0.27 -0.42
CA ARG A 192 8.51 -1.05 0.05
C ARG A 192 9.44 -2.07 -0.56
N VAL A 193 9.98 -2.95 0.26
CA VAL A 193 10.72 -4.12 -0.17
C VAL A 193 9.99 -5.37 0.28
N ILE A 194 9.89 -6.35 -0.62
CA ILE A 194 9.27 -7.65 -0.40
C ILE A 194 10.27 -8.70 -0.84
N ILE A 195 10.51 -9.70 -0.01
CA ILE A 195 11.28 -10.89 -0.40
C ILE A 195 10.36 -12.10 -0.33
N VAL A 196 10.29 -12.84 -1.44
CA VAL A 196 9.47 -14.04 -1.57
C VAL A 196 10.38 -15.25 -1.82
N ALA A 197 10.23 -16.28 -0.99
CA ALA A 197 10.86 -17.57 -1.24
C ALA A 197 9.94 -18.43 -2.10
N HIS A 198 10.49 -18.92 -3.20
CA HIS A 198 9.78 -19.84 -4.07
C HIS A 198 10.72 -20.82 -4.73
N GLU A 199 10.47 -22.12 -4.54
CA GLU A 199 11.30 -23.20 -5.02
C GLU A 199 12.79 -22.99 -4.66
N LYS A 200 13.65 -22.81 -5.66
CA LYS A 200 15.11 -22.62 -5.52
C LYS A 200 15.53 -21.16 -5.75
N ALA A 201 14.59 -20.22 -5.60
CA ALA A 201 14.86 -18.82 -5.83
C ALA A 201 14.28 -17.93 -4.73
N LEU A 202 14.94 -16.80 -4.52
CA LEU A 202 14.40 -15.66 -3.79
C LEU A 202 14.07 -14.57 -4.81
N TYR A 203 12.90 -13.98 -4.68
CA TYR A 203 12.49 -12.83 -5.46
C TYR A 203 12.48 -11.61 -4.58
N GLN A 204 13.21 -10.57 -4.95
CA GLN A 204 13.18 -9.28 -4.30
C GLN A 204 12.37 -8.31 -5.15
N ILE A 205 11.35 -7.75 -4.57
CA ILE A 205 10.47 -6.76 -5.21
C ILE A 205 10.64 -5.47 -4.44
N ARG A 206 11.04 -4.41 -5.12
CA ARG A 206 11.24 -3.10 -4.52
C ARG A 206 10.45 -2.04 -5.29
N LEU A 207 9.54 -1.39 -4.60
CA LEU A 207 8.85 -0.20 -5.09
C LEU A 207 9.40 1.02 -4.34
N THR A 208 9.75 2.07 -5.06
CA THR A 208 10.16 3.36 -4.50
C THR A 208 9.35 4.47 -5.14
N THR A 209 8.81 5.35 -4.31
CA THR A 209 7.97 6.48 -4.74
C THR A 209 8.43 7.77 -4.07
N PRO A 210 8.15 8.96 -4.62
CA PRO A 210 8.25 10.19 -3.86
C PRO A 210 7.38 10.11 -2.59
N ARG A 211 7.75 10.84 -1.54
CA ARG A 211 7.00 10.80 -0.28
C ARG A 211 5.58 11.35 -0.40
N ASN A 212 5.35 12.25 -1.31
CA ASN A 212 4.07 12.91 -1.59
C ASN A 212 3.26 12.29 -2.74
N TRP A 213 3.69 11.12 -3.22
CA TRP A 213 3.08 10.39 -4.36
C TRP A 213 1.74 9.77 -4.05
#